data_8e287f9368cc1f50629033af61123aab
#
_entry.id   8e287f9368cc1f50629033af61123aab
#
_cell.length_a   1.000
_cell.length_b   1.000
_cell.length_c   1.000
_cell.angle_alpha   90.00
_cell.angle_beta   90.00
_cell.angle_gamma   90.00
#
_symmetry.space_group_name_H-M   'P 1'
#
loop_
_entity.id
_entity.type
_entity.pdbx_description
1 polymer ?
#
loop_
_entity_poly.entity_id
_entity_poly.type
_entity_poly.pdbx_seq_one_letter_code
_entity_poly.pdbx_strand_id
1 'polypeptide(L)'
;MRSREAAPAAVPSTVGSRQSAAGSRPLLKWAGGKRQLLPHLRRFYPPAFSRYIEPFFGSGAVFFDLHAAGRLRDRDVVLIDSNADLIGCYEAVRSRPDEVSRELDRLAADHARGGQAQYYAVRDQQFNPIRDRLRQGDGRIAYTPQLAAMLIYLNRTGFNGLFRLNARGDFNVPAGRYDRPKIADRERLARVAGALSGSRLRLEWGSFESVLHIAAPGDFVYFDPPYAPLSRTANFTGYTALRFGARDQQRLQEIVIAVAAKGCSVLLSNSTADQIAALYDQNAEARAAGLRAIRVPARRAINRNGAGRGTVDEYLISNLTPTGITAR
;
A
#
# COMPACT_ATOMS: atom_id res chain seq x y z
N MET A 1 33.27 -58.26 35.54
CA MET A 1 32.44 -57.93 34.34
C MET A 1 31.40 -56.91 34.77
N ARG A 2 31.60 -55.66 34.44
CA ARG A 2 30.60 -54.58 34.66
C ARG A 2 30.13 -54.13 33.30
N SER A 3 28.86 -54.33 33.05
CA SER A 3 28.15 -53.93 31.85
C SER A 3 28.10 -52.39 31.73
N ARG A 4 28.57 -51.88 30.62
CA ARG A 4 28.41 -50.44 30.25
C ARG A 4 27.02 -50.25 29.64
N GLU A 5 26.19 -49.48 30.30
CA GLU A 5 24.94 -48.93 29.78
C GLU A 5 25.27 -47.86 28.74
N ALA A 6 24.68 -47.99 27.56
CA ALA A 6 24.79 -47.01 26.45
C ALA A 6 23.82 -45.86 26.72
N ALA A 7 24.32 -44.63 26.63
CA ALA A 7 23.53 -43.41 26.69
C ALA A 7 22.67 -43.27 25.44
N PRO A 8 21.44 -42.70 25.52
CA PRO A 8 20.55 -42.50 24.40
C PRO A 8 21.05 -41.33 23.51
N ALA A 9 20.96 -41.54 22.20
CA ALA A 9 21.34 -40.59 21.18
C ALA A 9 20.49 -39.29 21.28
N ALA A 10 21.17 -38.16 21.24
CA ALA A 10 20.54 -36.83 21.19
C ALA A 10 19.76 -36.63 19.89
N VAL A 11 18.48 -36.30 20.00
CA VAL A 11 17.61 -35.86 18.91
C VAL A 11 18.12 -34.51 18.42
N PRO A 12 18.32 -34.28 17.13
CA PRO A 12 18.72 -32.97 16.62
C PRO A 12 17.54 -32.00 16.79
N SER A 13 17.73 -30.96 17.60
CA SER A 13 16.84 -29.82 17.72
C SER A 13 16.77 -29.12 16.37
N THR A 14 15.62 -29.19 15.72
CA THR A 14 15.27 -28.35 14.59
C THR A 14 15.31 -26.90 15.07
N VAL A 15 16.40 -26.23 14.74
CA VAL A 15 16.50 -24.76 14.82
C VAL A 15 15.52 -24.21 13.81
N GLY A 16 14.28 -23.95 14.27
CA GLY A 16 13.32 -23.16 13.54
C GLY A 16 13.94 -21.79 13.31
N SER A 17 14.33 -21.51 12.07
CA SER A 17 14.77 -20.20 11.64
C SER A 17 13.68 -19.20 12.01
N ARG A 18 13.94 -18.39 13.04
CA ARG A 18 13.22 -17.15 13.27
C ARG A 18 13.46 -16.26 12.05
N GLN A 19 12.70 -16.47 10.98
CA GLN A 19 12.53 -15.45 9.97
C GLN A 19 11.91 -14.25 10.69
N SER A 20 12.76 -13.27 10.94
CA SER A 20 12.39 -12.02 11.58
C SER A 20 11.18 -11.46 10.83
N ALA A 21 10.17 -11.05 11.56
CA ALA A 21 8.96 -10.35 11.10
C ALA A 21 9.26 -8.94 10.53
N ALA A 22 10.28 -8.81 9.72
CA ALA A 22 10.53 -7.69 8.85
C ALA A 22 9.70 -7.90 7.58
N GLY A 23 8.37 -7.81 7.72
CA GLY A 23 7.46 -7.76 6.59
C GLY A 23 8.04 -6.84 5.51
N SER A 24 8.00 -7.25 4.25
CA SER A 24 8.67 -6.56 3.15
C SER A 24 8.24 -5.09 3.14
N ARG A 25 9.20 -4.21 3.37
CA ARG A 25 8.91 -2.76 3.34
C ARG A 25 8.51 -2.37 1.92
N PRO A 26 7.41 -1.61 1.74
CA PRO A 26 7.02 -1.11 0.42
C PRO A 26 8.19 -0.44 -0.30
N LEU A 27 8.22 -0.53 -1.63
CA LEU A 27 9.26 0.09 -2.45
C LEU A 27 9.16 1.62 -2.38
N LEU A 28 7.95 2.13 -2.50
CA LEU A 28 7.64 3.55 -2.46
C LEU A 28 7.12 3.96 -1.07
N LYS A 29 7.48 5.17 -0.65
CA LYS A 29 6.77 5.87 0.42
C LYS A 29 5.47 6.38 -0.20
N TRP A 30 4.35 6.03 0.37
CA TRP A 30 3.04 6.46 -0.13
C TRP A 30 2.21 7.04 0.99
N ALA A 31 1.46 8.10 0.69
CA ALA A 31 0.58 8.71 1.67
C ALA A 31 -0.44 7.68 2.17
N GLY A 32 -0.69 7.65 3.46
CA GLY A 32 -1.61 6.68 4.05
C GLY A 32 -1.04 5.27 4.29
N GLY A 33 0.29 5.07 4.14
CA GLY A 33 0.90 3.73 4.28
C GLY A 33 0.56 3.01 5.59
N LYS A 34 -0.05 1.83 5.52
CA LYS A 34 -0.70 1.08 6.61
C LYS A 34 0.22 0.24 7.51
N ARG A 35 1.55 0.40 7.41
CA ARG A 35 2.47 -0.46 8.18
C ARG A 35 2.23 -0.44 9.70
N GLN A 36 1.88 0.70 10.25
CA GLN A 36 1.61 0.82 11.69
C GLN A 36 0.29 0.17 12.08
N LEU A 37 -0.63 0.07 11.14
CA LEU A 37 -1.95 -0.53 11.33
C LEU A 37 -1.95 -2.06 11.12
N LEU A 38 -0.92 -2.62 10.49
CA LEU A 38 -0.83 -4.06 10.19
C LEU A 38 -1.12 -4.98 11.39
N PRO A 39 -0.64 -4.71 12.63
CA PRO A 39 -0.98 -5.54 13.77
C PRO A 39 -2.49 -5.63 14.05
N HIS A 40 -3.22 -4.53 13.80
CA HIS A 40 -4.67 -4.50 13.93
C HIS A 40 -5.36 -5.16 12.74
N LEU A 41 -4.92 -4.87 11.50
CA LEU A 41 -5.47 -5.43 10.26
C LEU A 41 -5.37 -6.96 10.21
N ARG A 42 -4.26 -7.54 10.66
CA ARG A 42 -4.04 -9.00 10.71
C ARG A 42 -5.11 -9.75 11.50
N ARG A 43 -5.74 -9.11 12.48
CA ARG A 43 -6.81 -9.70 13.29
C ARG A 43 -8.10 -9.90 12.48
N PHE A 44 -8.24 -9.22 11.35
CA PHE A 44 -9.37 -9.28 10.43
C PHE A 44 -9.07 -10.08 9.15
N TYR A 45 -7.87 -10.65 9.01
CA TYR A 45 -7.60 -11.48 7.84
C TYR A 45 -8.42 -12.76 7.93
N PRO A 46 -9.26 -13.06 6.91
CA PRO A 46 -10.08 -14.27 6.94
C PRO A 46 -9.17 -15.51 7.00
N PRO A 47 -9.54 -16.58 7.71
CA PRO A 47 -8.73 -17.79 7.79
C PRO A 47 -8.49 -18.43 6.43
N ALA A 48 -9.47 -18.37 5.53
CA ALA A 48 -9.41 -18.83 4.15
C ALA A 48 -10.11 -17.84 3.23
N PHE A 49 -9.68 -17.74 1.99
CA PHE A 49 -10.31 -16.97 0.92
C PHE A 49 -9.89 -17.52 -0.45
N SER A 50 -10.68 -17.28 -1.49
CA SER A 50 -10.42 -17.76 -2.85
C SER A 50 -9.42 -16.86 -3.58
N ARG A 51 -9.65 -15.57 -3.58
CA ARG A 51 -8.84 -14.54 -4.25
C ARG A 51 -8.66 -13.32 -3.35
N TYR A 52 -7.54 -12.61 -3.51
CA TYR A 52 -7.28 -11.33 -2.85
C TYR A 52 -7.46 -10.17 -3.83
N ILE A 53 -8.18 -9.14 -3.43
CA ILE A 53 -8.42 -7.93 -4.23
C ILE A 53 -8.10 -6.69 -3.40
N GLU A 54 -7.27 -5.77 -3.92
CA GLU A 54 -6.90 -4.51 -3.28
C GLU A 54 -7.13 -3.35 -4.26
N PRO A 55 -8.34 -2.70 -4.26
CA PRO A 55 -8.70 -1.68 -5.23
C PRO A 55 -8.13 -0.28 -4.95
N PHE A 56 -7.37 -0.13 -3.87
CA PHE A 56 -6.56 1.05 -3.55
C PHE A 56 -5.15 0.56 -3.18
N PHE A 57 -4.41 0.04 -4.17
CA PHE A 57 -3.16 -0.66 -3.92
C PHE A 57 -2.11 0.21 -3.22
N GLY A 58 -1.95 1.48 -3.62
CA GLY A 58 -1.01 2.40 -3.01
C GLY A 58 0.39 1.80 -2.89
N SER A 59 0.92 1.77 -1.67
CA SER A 59 2.22 1.12 -1.41
C SER A 59 2.15 -0.40 -1.24
N GLY A 60 0.96 -1.01 -1.26
CA GLY A 60 0.75 -2.45 -1.15
C GLY A 60 1.05 -3.03 0.24
N ALA A 61 0.87 -2.27 1.31
CA ALA A 61 1.27 -2.69 2.65
C ALA A 61 0.61 -4.01 3.08
N VAL A 62 -0.69 -4.20 2.78
CA VAL A 62 -1.44 -5.41 3.12
C VAL A 62 -1.10 -6.54 2.17
N PHE A 63 -1.01 -6.29 0.87
CA PHE A 63 -0.55 -7.27 -0.11
C PHE A 63 0.81 -7.86 0.28
N PHE A 64 1.83 -7.02 0.54
CA PHE A 64 3.16 -7.50 0.92
C PHE A 64 3.16 -8.23 2.27
N ASP A 65 2.29 -7.88 3.19
CA ASP A 65 2.13 -8.57 4.47
C ASP A 65 1.55 -9.98 4.28
N LEU A 66 0.47 -10.10 3.51
CA LEU A 66 -0.15 -11.38 3.15
C LEU A 66 0.80 -12.28 2.36
N HIS A 67 1.55 -11.69 1.41
CA HIS A 67 2.56 -12.40 0.63
C HIS A 67 3.67 -12.96 1.52
N ALA A 68 4.23 -12.14 2.41
CA ALA A 68 5.28 -12.56 3.35
C ALA A 68 4.80 -13.64 4.32
N ALA A 69 3.51 -13.63 4.68
CA ALA A 69 2.87 -14.67 5.49
C ALA A 69 2.52 -15.95 4.71
N GLY A 70 2.81 -16.01 3.40
CA GLY A 70 2.50 -17.15 2.54
C GLY A 70 1.00 -17.33 2.25
N ARG A 71 0.16 -16.31 2.58
CA ARG A 71 -1.29 -16.36 2.47
C ARG A 71 -1.81 -16.24 1.03
N LEU A 72 -0.93 -15.82 0.10
CA LEU A 72 -1.27 -15.63 -1.32
C LEU A 72 -0.75 -16.76 -2.23
N ARG A 73 -0.18 -17.83 -1.65
CA ARG A 73 0.25 -18.99 -2.44
C ARG A 73 -0.94 -19.61 -3.17
N ASP A 74 -0.73 -19.89 -4.46
CA ASP A 74 -1.73 -20.53 -5.36
C ASP A 74 -3.08 -19.81 -5.46
N ARG A 75 -3.12 -18.53 -5.09
CA ARG A 75 -4.33 -17.68 -5.15
C ARG A 75 -4.23 -16.66 -6.25
N ASP A 76 -5.37 -16.33 -6.83
CA ASP A 76 -5.47 -15.16 -7.69
C ASP A 76 -5.38 -13.88 -6.86
N VAL A 77 -4.65 -12.89 -7.39
CA VAL A 77 -4.44 -11.58 -6.77
C VAL A 77 -4.74 -10.50 -7.79
N VAL A 78 -5.55 -9.52 -7.39
CA VAL A 78 -5.86 -8.35 -8.22
C VAL A 78 -5.56 -7.09 -7.44
N LEU A 79 -4.59 -6.33 -7.92
CA LEU A 79 -4.12 -5.07 -7.33
C LEU A 79 -4.50 -3.93 -8.27
N ILE A 80 -5.32 -3.00 -7.81
CA ILE A 80 -5.84 -1.91 -8.63
C ILE A 80 -5.46 -0.57 -7.99
N ASP A 81 -5.10 0.40 -8.81
CA ASP A 81 -4.94 1.79 -8.37
C ASP A 81 -5.28 2.74 -9.52
N SER A 82 -5.87 3.87 -9.20
CA SER A 82 -6.18 4.93 -10.17
C SER A 82 -4.97 5.75 -10.59
N ASN A 83 -3.82 5.57 -9.94
CA ASN A 83 -2.59 6.27 -10.24
C ASN A 83 -1.76 5.49 -11.28
N ALA A 84 -1.76 5.98 -12.52
CA ALA A 84 -1.04 5.37 -13.64
C ALA A 84 0.48 5.29 -13.40
N ASP A 85 1.07 6.28 -12.71
CA ASP A 85 2.49 6.29 -12.37
C ASP A 85 2.84 5.19 -11.38
N LEU A 86 1.98 4.96 -10.40
CA LEU A 86 2.17 3.92 -9.41
C LEU A 86 2.15 2.53 -10.05
N ILE A 87 1.10 2.25 -10.81
CA ILE A 87 0.93 0.94 -11.48
C ILE A 87 2.04 0.72 -12.49
N GLY A 88 2.35 1.71 -13.36
CA GLY A 88 3.41 1.59 -14.35
C GLY A 88 4.80 1.38 -13.72
N CYS A 89 5.08 2.05 -12.58
CA CYS A 89 6.31 1.82 -11.84
C CYS A 89 6.41 0.38 -11.30
N TYR A 90 5.36 -0.15 -10.70
CA TYR A 90 5.35 -1.53 -10.19
C TYR A 90 5.42 -2.56 -11.32
N GLU A 91 4.80 -2.28 -12.47
CA GLU A 91 4.92 -3.16 -13.65
C GLU A 91 6.35 -3.19 -14.21
N ALA A 92 7.02 -2.04 -14.28
CA ALA A 92 8.42 -1.99 -14.70
C ALA A 92 9.35 -2.74 -13.71
N VAL A 93 9.11 -2.60 -12.40
CA VAL A 93 9.83 -3.34 -11.35
C VAL A 93 9.56 -4.84 -11.43
N ARG A 94 8.32 -5.24 -11.71
CA ARG A 94 7.93 -6.65 -11.89
C ARG A 94 8.62 -7.29 -13.09
N SER A 95 8.61 -6.60 -14.23
CA SER A 95 9.03 -7.15 -15.52
C SER A 95 10.53 -7.05 -15.77
N ARG A 96 11.18 -5.99 -15.28
CA ARG A 96 12.59 -5.66 -15.58
C ARG A 96 13.35 -5.14 -14.35
N PRO A 97 13.37 -5.90 -13.23
CA PRO A 97 13.94 -5.45 -11.95
C PRO A 97 15.42 -5.10 -12.05
N ASP A 98 16.20 -5.84 -12.82
CA ASP A 98 17.65 -5.62 -12.95
C ASP A 98 17.97 -4.31 -13.67
N GLU A 99 17.16 -3.95 -14.68
CA GLU A 99 17.31 -2.68 -15.39
C GLU A 99 16.96 -1.51 -14.47
N VAL A 100 15.84 -1.62 -13.73
CA VAL A 100 15.46 -0.60 -12.72
C VAL A 100 16.55 -0.45 -11.66
N SER A 101 17.17 -1.56 -11.21
CA SER A 101 18.25 -1.53 -10.23
C SER A 101 19.48 -0.81 -10.74
N ARG A 102 19.92 -1.09 -11.97
CA ARG A 102 21.08 -0.41 -12.60
C ARG A 102 20.85 1.11 -12.72
N GLU A 103 19.64 1.50 -13.15
CA GLU A 103 19.29 2.92 -13.25
C GLU A 103 19.24 3.61 -11.88
N LEU A 104 18.77 2.93 -10.84
CA LEU A 104 18.80 3.45 -9.47
C LEU A 104 20.22 3.62 -8.92
N ASP A 105 21.13 2.70 -9.23
CA ASP A 105 22.54 2.83 -8.85
C ASP A 105 23.20 4.04 -9.52
N ARG A 106 22.90 4.26 -10.81
CA ARG A 106 23.36 5.45 -11.56
C ARG A 106 22.84 6.73 -10.91
N LEU A 107 21.51 6.81 -10.67
CA LEU A 107 20.89 7.96 -10.01
C LEU A 107 21.41 8.20 -8.60
N ALA A 108 21.76 7.14 -7.86
CA ALA A 108 22.36 7.25 -6.53
C ALA A 108 23.77 7.85 -6.58
N ALA A 109 24.60 7.41 -7.55
CA ALA A 109 25.94 7.94 -7.78
C ALA A 109 25.90 9.41 -8.21
N ASP A 110 24.96 9.77 -9.10
CA ASP A 110 24.77 11.15 -9.55
C ASP A 110 24.29 12.05 -8.39
N HIS A 111 23.37 11.55 -7.56
CA HIS A 111 22.89 12.27 -6.38
C HIS A 111 24.00 12.51 -5.34
N ALA A 112 24.89 11.55 -5.17
CA ALA A 112 26.03 11.70 -4.25
C ALA A 112 26.96 12.85 -4.66
N ARG A 113 27.04 13.16 -5.96
CA ARG A 113 27.84 14.28 -6.51
C ARG A 113 27.08 15.60 -6.54
N GLY A 114 25.79 15.56 -6.94
CA GLY A 114 25.01 16.75 -7.26
C GLY A 114 23.97 17.15 -6.22
N GLY A 115 23.67 16.27 -5.23
CA GLY A 115 22.72 16.57 -4.16
C GLY A 115 21.35 17.07 -4.65
N GLN A 116 20.90 18.18 -4.10
CA GLN A 116 19.60 18.78 -4.48
C GLN A 116 19.56 19.29 -5.92
N ALA A 117 20.66 19.74 -6.49
CA ALA A 117 20.71 20.18 -7.90
C ALA A 117 20.40 19.00 -8.82
N GLN A 118 20.95 17.81 -8.53
CA GLN A 118 20.64 16.59 -9.25
C GLN A 118 19.16 16.20 -9.11
N TYR A 119 18.55 16.38 -7.92
CA TYR A 119 17.12 16.14 -7.74
C TYR A 119 16.27 16.94 -8.71
N TYR A 120 16.51 18.26 -8.80
CA TYR A 120 15.75 19.14 -9.68
C TYR A 120 16.02 18.85 -11.15
N ALA A 121 17.28 18.55 -11.52
CA ALA A 121 17.62 18.14 -12.88
C ALA A 121 16.87 16.88 -13.31
N VAL A 122 16.82 15.86 -12.45
CA VAL A 122 16.04 14.63 -12.72
C VAL A 122 14.55 14.95 -12.81
N ARG A 123 14.00 15.73 -11.87
CA ARG A 123 12.57 16.05 -11.84
C ARG A 123 12.12 16.84 -13.09
N ASP A 124 12.81 17.94 -13.37
CA ASP A 124 12.32 18.94 -14.33
C ASP A 124 12.82 18.69 -15.76
N GLN A 125 14.02 18.15 -15.92
CA GLN A 125 14.64 18.00 -17.23
C GLN A 125 14.54 16.56 -17.77
N GLN A 126 14.24 15.57 -16.91
CA GLN A 126 14.18 14.17 -17.32
C GLN A 126 12.81 13.54 -17.04
N PHE A 127 12.41 13.44 -15.76
CA PHE A 127 11.19 12.72 -15.37
C PHE A 127 9.94 13.32 -16.02
N ASN A 128 9.66 14.60 -15.79
CA ASN A 128 8.45 15.23 -16.32
C ASN A 128 8.37 15.18 -17.87
N PRO A 129 9.40 15.55 -18.63
CA PRO A 129 9.36 15.47 -20.10
C PRO A 129 9.25 14.03 -20.63
N ILE A 130 9.93 13.05 -20.02
CA ILE A 130 9.84 11.65 -20.44
C ILE A 130 8.45 11.10 -20.13
N ARG A 131 7.94 11.37 -18.93
CA ARG A 131 6.63 10.94 -18.48
C ARG A 131 5.51 11.48 -19.36
N ASP A 132 5.58 12.74 -19.76
CA ASP A 132 4.61 13.36 -20.66
C ASP A 132 4.65 12.72 -22.06
N ARG A 133 5.83 12.52 -22.61
CA ARG A 133 6.02 11.86 -23.91
C ARG A 133 5.51 10.42 -23.94
N LEU A 134 5.61 9.69 -22.81
CA LEU A 134 5.17 8.31 -22.70
C LEU A 134 3.71 8.17 -22.28
N ARG A 135 3.00 9.29 -22.10
CA ARG A 135 1.57 9.31 -21.82
C ARG A 135 0.79 8.93 -23.07
N GLN A 136 -0.10 7.97 -22.93
CA GLN A 136 -1.00 7.51 -24.00
C GLN A 136 -2.32 8.30 -23.98
N GLY A 137 -3.07 8.22 -25.07
CA GLY A 137 -4.33 8.94 -25.21
C GLY A 137 -5.42 8.55 -24.20
N ASP A 138 -5.36 7.36 -23.64
CA ASP A 138 -6.24 6.88 -22.57
C ASP A 138 -5.79 7.31 -21.17
N GLY A 139 -4.64 7.98 -21.03
CA GLY A 139 -4.06 8.43 -19.77
C GLY A 139 -3.06 7.46 -19.15
N ARG A 140 -2.88 6.26 -19.68
CA ARG A 140 -1.80 5.35 -19.27
C ARG A 140 -0.44 5.96 -19.56
N ILE A 141 0.56 5.49 -18.83
CA ILE A 141 1.95 5.88 -19.07
C ILE A 141 2.75 4.60 -19.33
N ALA A 142 3.39 4.54 -20.50
CA ALA A 142 4.22 3.40 -20.90
C ALA A 142 5.55 3.41 -20.12
N TYR A 143 5.51 2.96 -18.88
CA TYR A 143 6.65 3.01 -17.96
C TYR A 143 7.82 2.17 -18.47
N THR A 144 8.97 2.82 -18.62
CA THR A 144 10.27 2.17 -18.85
C THR A 144 10.99 1.94 -17.52
N PRO A 145 12.00 1.05 -17.45
CA PRO A 145 12.85 0.90 -16.26
C PRO A 145 13.48 2.21 -15.82
N GLN A 146 13.90 3.05 -16.77
CA GLN A 146 14.46 4.37 -16.50
C GLN A 146 13.43 5.28 -15.80
N LEU A 147 12.20 5.34 -16.31
CA LEU A 147 11.15 6.17 -15.72
C LEU A 147 10.76 5.66 -14.32
N ALA A 148 10.70 4.34 -14.13
CA ALA A 148 10.45 3.73 -12.82
C ALA A 148 11.55 4.05 -11.82
N ALA A 149 12.81 3.94 -12.22
CA ALA A 149 13.95 4.31 -11.38
C ALA A 149 13.91 5.79 -10.98
N MET A 150 13.57 6.68 -11.92
CA MET A 150 13.40 8.11 -11.62
C MET A 150 12.26 8.36 -10.62
N LEU A 151 11.11 7.69 -10.76
CA LEU A 151 10.02 7.83 -9.80
C LEU A 151 10.43 7.36 -8.40
N ILE A 152 11.09 6.20 -8.31
CA ILE A 152 11.61 5.66 -7.04
C ILE A 152 12.65 6.63 -6.43
N TYR A 153 13.55 7.16 -7.25
CA TYR A 153 14.54 8.15 -6.84
C TYR A 153 13.87 9.42 -6.28
N LEU A 154 12.95 10.02 -7.04
CA LEU A 154 12.23 11.23 -6.64
C LEU A 154 11.40 11.00 -5.36
N ASN A 155 10.78 9.83 -5.22
CA ASN A 155 10.05 9.46 -4.01
C ASN A 155 10.97 9.31 -2.78
N ARG A 156 12.18 8.82 -2.95
CA ARG A 156 13.12 8.60 -1.85
C ARG A 156 13.88 9.85 -1.43
N THR A 157 14.09 10.77 -2.35
CA THR A 157 14.84 12.02 -2.16
C THR A 157 13.94 13.26 -2.08
N GLY A 158 12.68 13.16 -2.47
CA GLY A 158 11.68 14.21 -2.39
C GLY A 158 11.10 14.38 -0.98
N PHE A 159 10.53 15.54 -0.72
CA PHE A 159 9.95 15.92 0.57
C PHE A 159 8.90 14.92 1.03
N ASN A 160 9.15 14.28 2.17
CA ASN A 160 8.29 13.25 2.81
C ASN A 160 7.91 12.05 1.91
N GLY A 161 8.57 11.87 0.76
CA GLY A 161 8.21 10.82 -0.20
C GLY A 161 6.82 11.00 -0.80
N LEU A 162 6.36 12.23 -0.93
CA LEU A 162 5.07 12.54 -1.52
C LEU A 162 5.06 12.27 -3.02
N PHE A 163 3.89 11.95 -3.56
CA PHE A 163 3.58 12.03 -4.97
C PHE A 163 2.55 13.13 -5.18
N ARG A 164 2.88 14.13 -6.00
CA ARG A 164 1.98 15.25 -6.26
C ARG A 164 2.24 15.80 -7.66
N LEU A 165 1.15 16.05 -8.37
CA LEU A 165 1.17 16.70 -9.67
C LEU A 165 0.61 18.12 -9.56
N ASN A 166 1.12 19.05 -10.35
CA ASN A 166 0.55 20.38 -10.51
C ASN A 166 -0.66 20.35 -11.49
N ALA A 167 -1.25 21.50 -11.75
CA ALA A 167 -2.40 21.61 -12.67
C ALA A 167 -2.06 21.24 -14.13
N ARG A 168 -0.78 21.27 -14.52
CA ARG A 168 -0.29 20.82 -15.84
C ARG A 168 -0.05 19.32 -15.91
N GLY A 169 -0.14 18.62 -14.76
CA GLY A 169 0.17 17.21 -14.66
C GLY A 169 1.64 16.89 -14.38
N ASP A 170 2.51 17.89 -14.13
CA ASP A 170 3.91 17.64 -13.81
C ASP A 170 4.09 17.28 -12.34
N PHE A 171 5.00 16.36 -12.06
CA PHE A 171 5.45 16.07 -10.72
C PHE A 171 6.20 17.29 -10.13
N ASN A 172 5.71 17.81 -9.00
CA ASN A 172 6.17 19.10 -8.46
C ASN A 172 6.57 19.06 -6.97
N VAL A 173 6.86 17.89 -6.43
CA VAL A 173 7.35 17.76 -5.06
C VAL A 173 8.75 18.38 -4.96
N PRO A 174 9.06 19.19 -3.93
CA PRO A 174 10.40 19.72 -3.73
C PRO A 174 11.36 18.66 -3.18
N ALA A 175 12.65 18.90 -3.28
CA ALA A 175 13.67 18.06 -2.64
C ALA A 175 13.45 17.96 -1.12
N GLY A 176 13.65 16.77 -0.58
CA GLY A 176 13.66 16.54 0.86
C GLY A 176 15.02 16.95 1.48
N ARG A 177 15.04 17.07 2.80
CA ARG A 177 16.27 17.34 3.57
C ARG A 177 16.79 16.02 4.14
N TYR A 178 17.53 15.26 3.33
CA TYR A 178 18.12 13.98 3.72
C TYR A 178 19.63 14.02 3.52
N ASP A 179 20.41 13.74 4.56
CA ASP A 179 21.88 13.72 4.49
C ASP A 179 22.38 12.54 3.66
N ARG A 180 21.79 11.35 3.82
CA ARG A 180 22.16 10.11 3.12
C ARG A 180 20.91 9.29 2.75
N PRO A 181 20.14 9.71 1.73
CA PRO A 181 18.96 8.97 1.33
C PRO A 181 19.35 7.59 0.77
N LYS A 182 18.71 6.53 1.28
CA LYS A 182 18.89 5.18 0.71
C LYS A 182 18.16 5.09 -0.64
N ILE A 183 18.78 5.54 -1.72
CA ILE A 183 18.20 5.60 -3.06
C ILE A 183 18.12 4.20 -3.66
N ALA A 184 19.25 3.53 -3.83
CA ALA A 184 19.32 2.16 -4.28
C ALA A 184 19.20 1.18 -3.11
N ASP A 185 18.29 0.22 -3.22
CA ASP A 185 18.06 -0.87 -2.27
C ASP A 185 17.72 -2.13 -3.07
N ARG A 186 18.78 -2.76 -3.61
CA ARG A 186 18.66 -3.91 -4.52
C ARG A 186 17.88 -5.06 -3.90
N GLU A 187 18.14 -5.37 -2.63
CA GLU A 187 17.43 -6.46 -1.93
C GLU A 187 15.93 -6.17 -1.80
N ARG A 188 15.56 -4.93 -1.49
CA ARG A 188 14.14 -4.56 -1.40
C ARG A 188 13.48 -4.62 -2.77
N LEU A 189 14.15 -4.12 -3.80
CA LEU A 189 13.64 -4.13 -5.16
C LEU A 189 13.44 -5.58 -5.64
N ALA A 190 14.40 -6.47 -5.41
CA ALA A 190 14.29 -7.88 -5.74
C ALA A 190 13.15 -8.58 -4.98
N ARG A 191 12.98 -8.30 -3.67
CA ARG A 191 11.85 -8.84 -2.90
C ARG A 191 10.50 -8.36 -3.42
N VAL A 192 10.39 -7.08 -3.78
CA VAL A 192 9.16 -6.52 -4.34
C VAL A 192 8.87 -7.13 -5.72
N ALA A 193 9.87 -7.21 -6.59
CA ALA A 193 9.74 -7.85 -7.90
C ALA A 193 9.30 -9.31 -7.76
N GLY A 194 9.94 -10.08 -6.86
CA GLY A 194 9.57 -11.46 -6.59
C GLY A 194 8.14 -11.62 -6.06
N ALA A 195 7.68 -10.71 -5.19
CA ALA A 195 6.30 -10.74 -4.70
C ALA A 195 5.27 -10.45 -5.81
N LEU A 196 5.64 -9.63 -6.79
CA LEU A 196 4.78 -9.24 -7.90
C LEU A 196 4.85 -10.21 -9.10
N SER A 197 5.82 -11.14 -9.14
CA SER A 197 6.09 -12.00 -10.31
C SER A 197 5.11 -13.17 -10.47
N GLY A 198 4.19 -13.40 -9.53
CA GLY A 198 3.22 -14.50 -9.58
C GLY A 198 2.37 -14.47 -10.86
N SER A 199 2.24 -15.62 -11.54
CA SER A 199 1.45 -15.75 -12.79
C SER A 199 -0.05 -15.47 -12.58
N ARG A 200 -0.54 -15.60 -11.35
CA ARG A 200 -1.91 -15.33 -10.94
C ARG A 200 -2.12 -13.91 -10.39
N LEU A 201 -1.10 -13.03 -10.49
CA LEU A 201 -1.19 -11.66 -10.03
C LEU A 201 -1.43 -10.71 -11.20
N ARG A 202 -2.46 -9.90 -11.08
CA ARG A 202 -2.78 -8.79 -12.00
C ARG A 202 -2.56 -7.47 -11.30
N LEU A 203 -1.83 -6.58 -11.99
CA LEU A 203 -1.71 -5.15 -11.65
C LEU A 203 -2.58 -4.40 -12.64
N GLU A 204 -3.52 -3.59 -12.17
CA GLU A 204 -4.49 -2.91 -13.03
C GLU A 204 -4.53 -1.42 -12.71
N TRP A 205 -4.34 -0.60 -13.71
CA TRP A 205 -4.67 0.81 -13.62
C TRP A 205 -6.16 0.97 -13.88
N GLY A 206 -6.89 1.49 -12.88
CA GLY A 206 -8.34 1.60 -12.98
C GLY A 206 -9.02 2.17 -11.75
N SER A 207 -10.32 2.34 -11.84
CA SER A 207 -11.17 2.77 -10.73
C SER A 207 -11.40 1.63 -9.74
N PHE A 208 -11.48 1.97 -8.44
CA PHE A 208 -11.92 1.05 -7.38
C PHE A 208 -13.30 0.44 -7.65
N GLU A 209 -14.13 1.08 -8.47
CA GLU A 209 -15.48 0.60 -8.83
C GLU A 209 -15.44 -0.71 -9.61
N SER A 210 -14.34 -1.00 -10.31
CA SER A 210 -14.18 -2.25 -11.07
C SER A 210 -14.33 -3.50 -10.19
N VAL A 211 -14.13 -3.37 -8.86
CA VAL A 211 -14.33 -4.47 -7.91
C VAL A 211 -15.74 -5.05 -7.96
N LEU A 212 -16.76 -4.24 -8.29
CA LEU A 212 -18.14 -4.72 -8.44
C LEU A 212 -18.29 -5.81 -9.50
N HIS A 213 -17.48 -5.76 -10.57
CA HIS A 213 -17.54 -6.70 -11.69
C HIS A 213 -16.65 -7.92 -11.48
N ILE A 214 -15.61 -7.79 -10.65
CA ILE A 214 -14.62 -8.86 -10.47
C ILE A 214 -14.82 -9.66 -9.18
N ALA A 215 -15.40 -9.05 -8.13
CA ALA A 215 -15.57 -9.70 -6.84
C ALA A 215 -16.64 -10.82 -6.90
N ALA A 216 -16.30 -11.97 -6.33
CA ALA A 216 -17.13 -13.16 -6.25
C ALA A 216 -17.17 -13.73 -4.82
N PRO A 217 -18.15 -14.58 -4.48
CA PRO A 217 -18.25 -15.18 -3.16
C PRO A 217 -16.95 -15.87 -2.73
N GLY A 218 -16.55 -15.65 -1.48
CA GLY A 218 -15.33 -16.22 -0.91
C GLY A 218 -14.04 -15.40 -1.18
N ASP A 219 -14.09 -14.29 -1.92
CA ASP A 219 -12.96 -13.40 -2.08
C ASP A 219 -12.69 -12.60 -0.80
N PHE A 220 -11.43 -12.19 -0.61
CA PHE A 220 -11.04 -11.20 0.39
C PHE A 220 -10.70 -9.88 -0.27
N VAL A 221 -11.45 -8.83 0.05
CA VAL A 221 -11.29 -7.49 -0.52
C VAL A 221 -10.86 -6.52 0.57
N TYR A 222 -9.71 -5.86 0.36
CA TYR A 222 -9.20 -4.83 1.26
C TYR A 222 -9.27 -3.46 0.60
N PHE A 223 -9.97 -2.51 1.24
CA PHE A 223 -10.10 -1.13 0.80
C PHE A 223 -9.30 -0.17 1.68
N ASP A 224 -8.46 0.63 1.06
CA ASP A 224 -7.67 1.68 1.71
C ASP A 224 -7.82 3.02 0.96
N PRO A 225 -9.02 3.63 0.98
CA PRO A 225 -9.28 4.85 0.24
C PRO A 225 -8.53 6.03 0.85
N PRO A 226 -8.41 7.15 0.12
CA PRO A 226 -8.06 8.43 0.73
C PRO A 226 -9.02 8.74 1.88
N TYR A 227 -8.47 9.02 3.08
CA TYR A 227 -9.27 9.18 4.29
C TYR A 227 -10.11 10.45 4.28
N ALA A 228 -11.30 10.34 4.80
CA ALA A 228 -12.12 11.49 5.09
C ALA A 228 -11.45 12.42 6.10
N PRO A 229 -11.47 13.75 5.89
CA PRO A 229 -10.89 14.71 6.82
C PRO A 229 -11.67 14.74 8.14
N LEU A 230 -10.95 14.79 9.28
CA LEU A 230 -11.56 14.83 10.62
C LEU A 230 -12.26 16.15 10.93
N SER A 231 -11.97 17.23 10.21
CA SER A 231 -12.61 18.53 10.36
C SER A 231 -12.68 19.27 9.03
N ARG A 232 -13.64 20.21 8.91
CA ARG A 232 -13.78 21.06 7.70
C ARG A 232 -12.52 21.90 7.42
N THR A 233 -11.79 22.29 8.45
CA THR A 233 -10.55 23.08 8.34
C THR A 233 -9.34 22.21 7.93
N ALA A 234 -9.39 20.93 8.13
CA ALA A 234 -8.31 20.01 7.69
C ALA A 234 -8.23 19.87 6.15
N ASN A 235 -9.26 20.31 5.41
CA ASN A 235 -9.28 20.31 3.95
C ASN A 235 -8.27 21.29 3.30
N PHE A 236 -7.78 22.30 4.02
CA PHE A 236 -6.86 23.31 3.47
C PHE A 236 -5.40 22.83 3.33
N THR A 237 -5.01 21.71 3.92
CA THR A 237 -3.65 21.20 3.86
C THR A 237 -3.47 20.05 2.87
N GLY A 238 -4.54 19.59 2.22
CA GLY A 238 -4.55 18.46 1.31
C GLY A 238 -4.32 18.86 -0.14
N TYR A 239 -3.06 19.07 -0.53
CA TYR A 239 -2.65 19.08 -1.94
C TYR A 239 -2.65 17.66 -2.58
N THR A 240 -3.53 16.80 -2.15
CA THR A 240 -3.81 15.56 -2.89
C THR A 240 -4.84 15.89 -3.95
N ALA A 241 -4.36 16.11 -5.17
CA ALA A 241 -5.13 16.52 -6.33
C ALA A 241 -6.12 15.46 -6.86
N LEU A 242 -6.31 14.37 -6.18
CA LEU A 242 -7.38 13.42 -6.43
C LEU A 242 -8.43 13.63 -5.34
N ARG A 243 -9.45 14.35 -5.73
CA ARG A 243 -10.61 14.76 -4.95
C ARG A 243 -11.48 13.57 -4.55
N PHE A 244 -10.99 12.71 -3.66
CA PHE A 244 -11.84 11.69 -3.04
C PHE A 244 -12.69 12.40 -1.97
N GLY A 245 -13.85 12.90 -2.40
CA GLY A 245 -14.74 13.71 -1.57
C GLY A 245 -15.86 12.92 -0.92
N ALA A 246 -16.83 13.63 -0.37
CA ALA A 246 -17.97 13.01 0.31
C ALA A 246 -18.79 12.09 -0.63
N ARG A 247 -18.94 12.47 -1.90
CA ARG A 247 -19.63 11.64 -2.90
C ARG A 247 -18.89 10.34 -3.19
N ASP A 248 -17.56 10.41 -3.25
CA ASP A 248 -16.74 9.21 -3.48
C ASP A 248 -16.76 8.29 -2.26
N GLN A 249 -16.79 8.84 -1.03
CA GLN A 249 -16.96 8.06 0.20
C GLN A 249 -18.34 7.37 0.22
N GLN A 250 -19.39 8.03 -0.21
CA GLN A 250 -20.72 7.43 -0.33
C GLN A 250 -20.73 6.34 -1.41
N ARG A 251 -20.15 6.61 -2.57
CA ARG A 251 -20.05 5.63 -3.65
C ARG A 251 -19.26 4.40 -3.22
N LEU A 252 -18.18 4.62 -2.48
CA LEU A 252 -17.39 3.52 -1.91
C LEU A 252 -18.23 2.69 -0.92
N GLN A 253 -19.02 3.32 -0.06
CA GLN A 253 -19.91 2.61 0.88
C GLN A 253 -20.89 1.69 0.13
N GLU A 254 -21.55 2.18 -0.92
CA GLU A 254 -22.46 1.37 -1.74
C GLU A 254 -21.76 0.13 -2.30
N ILE A 255 -20.53 0.31 -2.81
CA ILE A 255 -19.70 -0.77 -3.34
C ILE A 255 -19.32 -1.78 -2.27
N VAL A 256 -18.89 -1.29 -1.11
CA VAL A 256 -18.49 -2.13 0.03
C VAL A 256 -19.68 -2.99 0.50
N ILE A 257 -20.87 -2.41 0.60
CA ILE A 257 -22.11 -3.12 0.95
C ILE A 257 -22.42 -4.19 -0.10
N ALA A 258 -22.37 -3.83 -1.39
CA ALA A 258 -22.66 -4.75 -2.48
C ALA A 258 -21.65 -5.91 -2.54
N VAL A 259 -20.38 -5.65 -2.31
CA VAL A 259 -19.32 -6.68 -2.27
C VAL A 259 -19.49 -7.60 -1.06
N ALA A 260 -19.84 -7.06 0.12
CA ALA A 260 -20.16 -7.87 1.29
C ALA A 260 -21.39 -8.73 1.05
N ALA A 261 -22.45 -8.19 0.44
CA ALA A 261 -23.68 -8.91 0.10
C ALA A 261 -23.45 -10.05 -0.91
N LYS A 262 -22.41 -9.97 -1.76
CA LYS A 262 -21.97 -11.07 -2.63
C LYS A 262 -21.32 -12.24 -1.88
N GLY A 263 -21.11 -12.14 -0.57
CA GLY A 263 -20.40 -13.16 0.22
C GLY A 263 -18.88 -13.02 0.22
N CYS A 264 -18.37 -11.84 -0.07
CA CYS A 264 -16.95 -11.55 0.09
C CYS A 264 -16.62 -11.21 1.55
N SER A 265 -15.41 -11.57 1.97
CA SER A 265 -14.79 -11.03 3.18
C SER A 265 -14.29 -9.61 2.90
N VAL A 266 -14.78 -8.63 3.64
CA VAL A 266 -14.45 -7.22 3.42
C VAL A 266 -13.71 -6.65 4.62
N LEU A 267 -12.64 -5.91 4.35
CA LEU A 267 -11.93 -5.08 5.33
C LEU A 267 -11.65 -3.72 4.70
N LEU A 268 -12.07 -2.64 5.38
CA LEU A 268 -11.84 -1.26 4.96
C LEU A 268 -11.25 -0.46 6.10
N SER A 269 -10.25 0.37 5.81
CA SER A 269 -9.68 1.34 6.77
C SER A 269 -10.09 2.76 6.40
N ASN A 270 -10.44 3.59 7.41
CA ASN A 270 -10.77 5.00 7.21
C ASN A 270 -10.55 5.81 8.51
N SER A 271 -10.69 7.13 8.44
CA SER A 271 -10.67 8.00 9.61
C SER A 271 -11.94 7.83 10.45
N THR A 272 -11.89 8.31 11.70
CA THR A 272 -13.06 8.36 12.60
C THR A 272 -13.90 9.61 12.40
N ALA A 273 -13.90 10.20 11.19
CA ALA A 273 -14.74 11.36 10.87
C ALA A 273 -16.23 11.01 10.98
N ASP A 274 -17.05 11.99 11.40
CA ASP A 274 -18.50 11.82 11.60
C ASP A 274 -19.20 11.30 10.34
N GLN A 275 -18.78 11.75 9.16
CA GLN A 275 -19.34 11.25 7.90
C GLN A 275 -19.07 9.75 7.69
N ILE A 276 -17.93 9.22 8.15
CA ILE A 276 -17.62 7.78 8.06
C ILE A 276 -18.43 6.99 9.09
N ALA A 277 -18.60 7.52 10.30
CA ALA A 277 -19.49 6.93 11.29
C ALA A 277 -20.95 6.87 10.76
N ALA A 278 -21.43 7.93 10.12
CA ALA A 278 -22.76 7.96 9.51
C ALA A 278 -22.90 6.90 8.38
N LEU A 279 -21.87 6.75 7.53
CA LEU A 279 -21.91 5.82 6.40
C LEU A 279 -21.88 4.34 6.84
N TYR A 280 -21.19 3.98 7.91
CA TYR A 280 -20.96 2.56 8.27
C TYR A 280 -21.54 2.20 9.64
N ASP A 281 -21.24 2.97 10.69
CA ASP A 281 -21.63 2.64 12.06
C ASP A 281 -23.12 2.88 12.32
N GLN A 282 -23.65 3.97 11.78
CA GLN A 282 -25.05 4.40 11.95
C GLN A 282 -25.96 3.95 10.80
N ASN A 283 -25.42 3.40 9.72
CA ASN A 283 -26.16 3.03 8.53
C ASN A 283 -26.76 1.61 8.65
N ALA A 284 -28.09 1.49 8.45
CA ALA A 284 -28.81 0.24 8.59
C ALA A 284 -28.42 -0.80 7.53
N GLU A 285 -28.21 -0.38 6.27
CA GLU A 285 -27.85 -1.27 5.17
C GLU A 285 -26.43 -1.84 5.37
N ALA A 286 -25.47 -1.00 5.80
CA ALA A 286 -24.14 -1.45 6.14
C ALA A 286 -24.16 -2.52 7.25
N ARG A 287 -24.97 -2.28 8.30
CA ARG A 287 -25.14 -3.25 9.38
C ARG A 287 -25.83 -4.53 8.93
N ALA A 288 -26.84 -4.42 8.05
CA ALA A 288 -27.53 -5.57 7.47
C ALA A 288 -26.59 -6.43 6.59
N ALA A 289 -25.63 -5.81 5.89
CA ALA A 289 -24.55 -6.50 5.16
C ALA A 289 -23.47 -7.09 6.09
N GLY A 290 -23.66 -7.05 7.41
CA GLY A 290 -22.73 -7.59 8.41
C GLY A 290 -21.57 -6.67 8.76
N LEU A 291 -21.47 -5.50 8.16
CA LEU A 291 -20.37 -4.56 8.40
C LEU A 291 -20.44 -3.96 9.81
N ARG A 292 -19.28 -3.87 10.47
CA ARG A 292 -19.10 -3.24 11.78
C ARG A 292 -17.89 -2.31 11.73
N ALA A 293 -18.02 -1.10 12.26
CA ALA A 293 -16.93 -0.13 12.38
C ALA A 293 -16.29 -0.26 13.77
N ILE A 294 -15.04 -0.66 13.81
CA ILE A 294 -14.26 -0.89 15.03
C ILE A 294 -13.16 0.16 15.09
N ARG A 295 -13.09 0.90 16.19
CA ARG A 295 -12.02 1.88 16.44
C ARG A 295 -10.76 1.17 16.87
N VAL A 296 -9.64 1.53 16.26
CA VAL A 296 -8.32 1.04 16.61
C VAL A 296 -7.35 2.21 16.78
N PRO A 297 -6.44 2.16 17.77
CA PRO A 297 -5.46 3.21 17.95
C PRO A 297 -4.43 3.19 16.80
N ALA A 298 -4.20 4.35 16.19
CA ALA A 298 -3.18 4.56 15.18
C ALA A 298 -2.23 5.69 15.58
N ARG A 299 -0.94 5.57 15.25
CA ARG A 299 0.05 6.64 15.46
C ARG A 299 0.18 7.50 14.22
N ARG A 300 -0.10 8.78 14.30
CA ARG A 300 0.22 9.71 13.21
C ARG A 300 1.73 9.93 13.14
N ALA A 301 2.35 9.47 12.06
CA ALA A 301 3.78 9.66 11.80
C ALA A 301 4.13 11.09 11.32
N ILE A 302 3.16 11.88 10.86
CA ILE A 302 3.37 13.19 10.25
C ILE A 302 2.38 14.19 10.86
N ASN A 303 2.87 15.04 11.76
CA ASN A 303 2.18 16.26 12.16
C ASN A 303 3.14 17.44 12.06
N ARG A 304 2.68 18.57 11.52
CA ARG A 304 3.47 19.80 11.32
C ARG A 304 3.84 20.44 12.66
N ASN A 305 3.07 20.20 13.73
CA ASN A 305 3.34 20.63 15.10
C ASN A 305 3.70 19.44 15.98
N GLY A 306 4.89 19.45 16.53
CA GLY A 306 5.40 18.38 17.41
C GLY A 306 4.60 18.14 18.69
N ALA A 307 3.80 19.11 19.14
CA ALA A 307 2.90 19.00 20.30
C ALA A 307 1.62 18.19 20.03
N GLY A 308 1.29 17.89 18.76
CA GLY A 308 0.09 17.14 18.36
C GLY A 308 0.35 15.66 18.01
N ARG A 309 1.43 15.05 18.51
CA ARG A 309 1.74 13.62 18.32
C ARG A 309 0.95 12.74 19.28
N GLY A 310 -0.39 12.77 19.18
CA GLY A 310 -1.27 11.87 19.90
C GLY A 310 -1.62 10.62 19.09
N THR A 311 -2.06 9.56 19.77
CA THR A 311 -2.79 8.46 19.15
C THR A 311 -4.08 9.03 18.57
N VAL A 312 -4.32 8.77 17.29
CA VAL A 312 -5.59 9.10 16.64
C VAL A 312 -6.22 7.77 16.27
N ASP A 313 -7.47 7.59 16.66
CA ASP A 313 -8.20 6.39 16.28
C ASP A 313 -8.48 6.37 14.76
N GLU A 314 -8.44 5.18 14.19
CA GLU A 314 -8.91 4.89 12.85
C GLU A 314 -10.06 3.87 12.91
N TYR A 315 -10.95 3.89 11.93
CA TYR A 315 -11.95 2.84 11.76
C TYR A 315 -11.38 1.69 10.93
N LEU A 316 -11.58 0.47 11.42
CA LEU A 316 -11.59 -0.75 10.63
C LEU A 316 -13.04 -1.19 10.47
N ILE A 317 -13.52 -1.17 9.23
CA ILE A 317 -14.88 -1.57 8.87
C ILE A 317 -14.80 -2.94 8.22
N SER A 318 -15.53 -3.93 8.76
CA SER A 318 -15.44 -5.31 8.28
C SER A 318 -16.73 -6.08 8.59
N ASN A 319 -17.02 -7.08 7.74
CA ASN A 319 -18.01 -8.13 8.02
C ASN A 319 -17.39 -9.38 8.67
N LEU A 320 -16.10 -9.29 9.03
CA LEU A 320 -15.37 -10.35 9.73
C LEU A 320 -15.28 -10.06 11.22
N THR A 321 -15.34 -11.12 12.03
CA THR A 321 -15.05 -11.03 13.47
C THR A 321 -13.53 -11.06 13.67
N PRO A 322 -12.96 -10.09 14.39
CA PRO A 322 -11.52 -10.07 14.64
C PRO A 322 -11.09 -11.24 15.53
N THR A 323 -9.99 -11.90 15.17
CA THR A 323 -9.40 -12.95 15.98
C THR A 323 -8.80 -12.38 17.28
N GLY A 324 -8.96 -13.06 18.42
CA GLY A 324 -8.35 -12.69 19.70
C GLY A 324 -9.09 -11.60 20.49
N ILE A 325 -10.37 -11.33 20.18
CA ILE A 325 -11.30 -10.66 21.10
C ILE A 325 -12.27 -11.74 21.58
N THR A 326 -12.10 -12.24 22.79
CA THR A 326 -13.21 -12.85 23.52
C THR A 326 -14.26 -11.76 23.71
N ALA A 327 -15.45 -11.97 23.19
CA ALA A 327 -16.60 -11.11 23.47
C ALA A 327 -16.73 -11.00 24.99
N ARG A 328 -16.57 -9.77 25.53
CA ARG A 328 -16.94 -9.46 26.92
C ARG A 328 -18.39 -9.06 26.93
#